data_f9f054e186246dfa06128ce1030fa2fc
#
_entry.id   f9f054e186246dfa06128ce1030fa2fc
#
_cell.length_a   1.000
_cell.length_b   1.000
_cell.length_c   1.000
_cell.angle_alpha   90.00
_cell.angle_beta   90.00
_cell.angle_gamma   90.00
#
_symmetry.space_group_name_H-M   'P 1'
#
loop_
_entity.id
_entity.type
_entity.pdbx_description
1 polymer ?
#
loop_
_entity_poly.entity_id
_entity_poly.type
_entity_poly.pdbx_seq_one_letter_code
_entity_poly.pdbx_strand_id
1 'polypeptide(L)'
;RQRQMCIRDSRSPFLMGIGLFIILLASTNTFLYFELMRAVASAFPDPVRQTRVFGIIDVIVQGSTMLLQVFFAGRIVRRFGLSALLVAVPVLISLGFVWMAFSPVFAVAAVVTVARRIGEYGLVRPGREMLNSVLSPEEKYKAKSFIDTVLYRGGDAASAWLKRSLDVLGGHSPLAMLGGAAISALWAATGFFLARRHREMAGRQDED
;
A
#
# COMPACT_ATOMS: atom_id res chain seq x y z
N ARG A 1 15.10 27.51 21.53
CA ARG A 1 15.35 26.11 21.98
C ARG A 1 14.04 25.38 22.34
N GLN A 2 13.07 25.96 23.04
CA GLN A 2 11.79 25.31 23.36
C GLN A 2 10.92 25.05 22.11
N ARG A 3 10.85 25.97 21.14
CA ARG A 3 10.11 25.74 19.86
C ARG A 3 10.69 24.59 19.06
N GLN A 4 12.01 24.45 18.98
CA GLN A 4 12.66 23.34 18.28
C GLN A 4 12.40 21.98 18.95
N MET A 5 12.26 21.94 20.28
CA MET A 5 11.96 20.73 21.03
C MET A 5 10.51 20.25 20.79
N CYS A 6 9.52 21.14 20.78
CA CYS A 6 8.13 20.82 20.47
C CYS A 6 7.92 20.34 19.02
N ILE A 7 8.64 20.92 18.06
CA ILE A 7 8.59 20.52 16.64
C ILE A 7 9.20 19.11 16.45
N ARG A 8 10.28 18.83 17.17
CA ARG A 8 10.95 17.51 17.13
C ARG A 8 10.09 16.40 17.74
N ASP A 9 9.34 16.72 18.81
CA ASP A 9 8.46 15.75 19.50
C ASP A 9 7.20 15.43 18.67
N SER A 10 6.65 16.40 17.93
CA SER A 10 5.48 16.18 17.07
C SER A 10 5.79 15.43 15.75
N ARG A 11 7.04 15.42 15.31
CA ARG A 11 7.49 14.73 14.08
C ARG A 11 7.79 13.25 14.28
N SER A 12 8.19 12.84 15.49
CA SER A 12 8.48 11.43 15.80
C SER A 12 7.29 10.50 15.51
N PRO A 13 6.05 10.75 15.98
CA PRO A 13 4.90 9.90 15.69
C PRO A 13 4.47 9.94 14.21
N PHE A 14 4.73 11.04 13.49
CA PHE A 14 4.46 11.14 12.06
C PHE A 14 5.40 10.26 11.24
N LEU A 15 6.69 10.26 11.53
CA LEU A 15 7.68 9.39 10.88
C LEU A 15 7.41 7.91 11.17
N MET A 16 7.05 7.58 12.41
CA MET A 16 6.63 6.22 12.77
C MET A 16 5.37 5.80 12.00
N GLY A 17 4.41 6.71 11.83
CA GLY A 17 3.23 6.51 11.02
C GLY A 17 3.55 6.21 9.55
N ILE A 18 4.50 6.94 8.94
CA ILE A 18 4.97 6.66 7.57
C ILE A 18 5.61 5.26 7.51
N GLY A 19 6.44 4.90 8.48
CA GLY A 19 7.04 3.58 8.55
C GLY A 19 6.00 2.46 8.64
N LEU A 20 5.02 2.62 9.54
CA LEU A 20 3.91 1.67 9.69
C LEU A 20 3.08 1.57 8.39
N PHE A 21 2.78 2.70 7.76
CA PHE A 21 2.07 2.73 6.48
C PHE A 21 2.78 1.90 5.40
N ILE A 22 4.10 1.98 5.32
CA ILE A 22 4.91 1.24 4.35
C ILE A 22 4.97 -0.25 4.69
N ILE A 23 5.09 -0.62 5.96
CA ILE A 23 5.04 -2.02 6.39
C ILE A 23 3.70 -2.65 6.03
N LEU A 24 2.59 -1.97 6.31
CA LEU A 24 1.26 -2.46 5.99
C LEU A 24 1.02 -2.58 4.48
N LEU A 25 1.54 -1.63 3.69
CA LEU A 25 1.55 -1.69 2.23
C LEU A 25 2.33 -2.91 1.73
N ALA A 26 3.55 -3.14 2.23
CA ALA A 26 4.38 -4.28 1.87
C ALA A 26 3.70 -5.60 2.25
N SER A 27 3.11 -5.67 3.46
CA SER A 27 2.37 -6.84 3.93
C SER A 27 1.19 -7.17 3.01
N THR A 28 0.37 -6.17 2.68
CA THR A 28 -0.76 -6.32 1.76
C THR A 28 -0.30 -6.80 0.37
N ASN A 29 0.83 -6.26 -0.12
CA ASN A 29 1.44 -6.68 -1.37
C ASN A 29 1.81 -8.16 -1.35
N THR A 30 2.52 -8.58 -0.31
CA THR A 30 2.99 -9.96 -0.16
C THR A 30 1.82 -10.94 -0.08
N PHE A 31 0.78 -10.63 0.69
CA PHE A 31 -0.43 -11.47 0.77
C PHE A 31 -1.10 -11.64 -0.59
N LEU A 32 -1.35 -10.55 -1.33
CA LEU A 32 -1.97 -10.62 -2.66
C LEU A 32 -1.08 -11.33 -3.68
N TYR A 33 0.23 -11.13 -3.60
CA TYR A 33 1.17 -11.81 -4.49
C TYR A 33 1.10 -13.33 -4.34
N PHE A 34 1.12 -13.85 -3.12
CA PHE A 34 1.01 -15.29 -2.88
C PHE A 34 -0.36 -15.84 -3.31
N GLU A 35 -1.45 -15.08 -3.08
CA GLU A 35 -2.78 -15.51 -3.52
C GLU A 35 -2.89 -15.54 -5.05
N LEU A 36 -2.36 -14.53 -5.74
CA LEU A 36 -2.32 -14.53 -7.19
C LEU A 36 -1.48 -15.69 -7.74
N MET A 37 -0.28 -15.91 -7.17
CA MET A 37 0.58 -17.04 -7.56
C MET A 37 -0.15 -18.37 -7.44
N ARG A 38 -0.85 -18.60 -6.34
CA ARG A 38 -1.62 -19.80 -6.09
C ARG A 38 -2.79 -19.93 -7.06
N ALA A 39 -3.55 -18.85 -7.27
CA ALA A 39 -4.66 -18.83 -8.19
C ALA A 39 -4.24 -19.08 -9.66
N VAL A 40 -3.09 -18.53 -10.07
CA VAL A 40 -2.52 -18.80 -11.40
C VAL A 40 -2.07 -20.25 -11.53
N ALA A 41 -1.37 -20.78 -10.53
CA ALA A 41 -0.89 -22.16 -10.55
C ALA A 41 -2.04 -23.18 -10.61
N SER A 42 -3.16 -22.90 -9.92
CA SER A 42 -4.34 -23.78 -9.95
C SER A 42 -5.13 -23.68 -11.26
N ALA A 43 -5.19 -22.48 -11.86
CA ALA A 43 -5.95 -22.25 -13.10
C ALA A 43 -5.17 -22.65 -14.37
N PHE A 44 -3.85 -22.58 -14.34
CA PHE A 44 -2.98 -22.83 -15.50
C PHE A 44 -1.83 -23.79 -15.13
N PRO A 45 -1.97 -25.11 -15.39
CA PRO A 45 -0.93 -26.09 -15.08
C PRO A 45 0.38 -25.91 -15.87
N ASP A 46 0.30 -25.30 -17.06
CA ASP A 46 1.44 -25.09 -17.95
C ASP A 46 2.25 -23.83 -17.54
N PRO A 47 3.56 -23.95 -17.21
CA PRO A 47 4.41 -22.83 -16.82
C PRO A 47 4.51 -21.72 -17.87
N VAL A 48 4.45 -22.06 -19.17
CA VAL A 48 4.49 -21.08 -20.27
C VAL A 48 3.23 -20.21 -20.24
N ARG A 49 2.07 -20.82 -19.97
CA ARG A 49 0.81 -20.07 -19.81
C ARG A 49 0.82 -19.20 -18.58
N GLN A 50 1.36 -19.68 -17.46
CA GLN A 50 1.52 -18.86 -16.24
C GLN A 50 2.34 -17.61 -16.52
N THR A 51 3.51 -17.75 -17.16
CA THR A 51 4.36 -16.61 -17.53
C THR A 51 3.63 -15.61 -18.43
N ARG A 52 2.87 -16.11 -19.42
CA ARG A 52 2.06 -15.25 -20.30
C ARG A 52 0.99 -14.47 -19.53
N VAL A 53 0.30 -15.10 -18.57
CA VAL A 53 -0.72 -14.46 -17.73
C VAL A 53 -0.10 -13.33 -16.90
N PHE A 54 1.06 -13.56 -16.26
CA PHE A 54 1.77 -12.50 -15.53
C PHE A 54 2.19 -11.36 -16.46
N GLY A 55 2.70 -11.67 -17.66
CA GLY A 55 3.05 -10.65 -18.65
C GLY A 55 1.86 -9.78 -19.08
N ILE A 56 0.68 -10.40 -19.31
CA ILE A 56 -0.55 -9.67 -19.63
C ILE A 56 -0.98 -8.77 -18.45
N ILE A 57 -0.94 -9.28 -17.22
CA ILE A 57 -1.24 -8.49 -16.02
C ILE A 57 -0.29 -7.29 -15.93
N ASP A 58 1.00 -7.47 -16.17
CA ASP A 58 1.98 -6.39 -16.13
C ASP A 58 1.72 -5.32 -17.19
N VAL A 59 1.39 -5.70 -18.43
CA VAL A 59 1.03 -4.75 -19.50
C VAL A 59 -0.22 -3.94 -19.12
N ILE A 60 -1.25 -4.61 -18.59
CA ILE A 60 -2.49 -3.94 -18.14
C ILE A 60 -2.17 -2.94 -17.01
N VAL A 61 -1.39 -3.36 -16.01
CA VAL A 61 -1.00 -2.51 -14.87
C VAL A 61 -0.22 -1.30 -15.36
N GLN A 62 0.82 -1.48 -16.17
CA GLN A 62 1.67 -0.38 -16.62
C GLN A 62 0.91 0.61 -17.51
N GLY A 63 0.13 0.11 -18.48
CA GLY A 63 -0.69 0.95 -19.35
C GLY A 63 -1.74 1.74 -18.58
N SER A 64 -2.47 1.08 -17.68
CA SER A 64 -3.49 1.74 -16.85
C SER A 64 -2.88 2.73 -15.87
N THR A 65 -1.72 2.42 -15.29
CA THR A 65 -0.99 3.34 -14.39
C THR A 65 -0.56 4.60 -15.13
N MET A 66 -0.01 4.45 -16.34
CA MET A 66 0.39 5.59 -17.17
C MET A 66 -0.80 6.49 -17.49
N LEU A 67 -1.93 5.91 -17.91
CA LEU A 67 -3.17 6.67 -18.15
C LEU A 67 -3.66 7.38 -16.89
N LEU A 68 -3.66 6.69 -15.75
CA LEU A 68 -4.09 7.27 -14.47
C LEU A 68 -3.20 8.46 -14.08
N GLN A 69 -1.87 8.32 -14.20
CA GLN A 69 -0.92 9.36 -13.83
C GLN A 69 -1.04 10.59 -14.72
N VAL A 70 -1.13 10.40 -16.04
CA VAL A 70 -1.18 11.51 -17.01
C VAL A 70 -2.51 12.27 -16.92
N PHE A 71 -3.64 11.56 -16.84
CA PHE A 71 -4.94 12.18 -17.00
C PHE A 71 -5.69 12.44 -15.68
N PHE A 72 -5.46 11.64 -14.66
CA PHE A 72 -6.32 11.64 -13.46
C PHE A 72 -5.60 12.03 -12.16
N ALA A 73 -4.33 11.70 -11.96
CA ALA A 73 -3.65 11.89 -10.68
C ALA A 73 -3.73 13.36 -10.20
N GLY A 74 -3.41 14.31 -11.06
CA GLY A 74 -3.48 15.74 -10.72
C GLY A 74 -4.92 16.25 -10.44
N ARG A 75 -5.92 15.67 -11.08
CA ARG A 75 -7.33 16.01 -10.82
C ARG A 75 -7.81 15.45 -9.50
N ILE A 76 -7.41 14.21 -9.17
CA ILE A 76 -7.75 13.55 -7.91
C ILE A 76 -7.15 14.30 -6.73
N VAL A 77 -5.86 14.68 -6.82
CA VAL A 77 -5.19 15.48 -5.78
C VAL A 77 -5.93 16.79 -5.51
N ARG A 78 -6.25 17.54 -6.59
CA ARG A 78 -6.93 18.86 -6.47
C ARG A 78 -8.34 18.75 -5.93
N ARG A 79 -9.08 17.70 -6.27
CA ARG A 79 -10.49 17.57 -5.89
C ARG A 79 -10.70 16.91 -4.54
N PHE A 80 -9.92 15.89 -4.21
CA PHE A 80 -10.11 15.04 -3.04
C PHE A 80 -8.98 15.13 -2.00
N GLY A 81 -7.90 15.83 -2.36
CA GLY A 81 -6.76 16.05 -1.49
C GLY A 81 -5.92 14.79 -1.19
N LEU A 82 -4.93 14.95 -0.33
CA LEU A 82 -3.98 13.90 0.06
C LEU A 82 -4.65 12.68 0.71
N SER A 83 -5.72 12.90 1.47
CA SER A 83 -6.45 11.81 2.14
C SER A 83 -6.98 10.78 1.15
N ALA A 84 -7.51 11.21 0.01
CA ALA A 84 -8.02 10.29 -1.00
C ALA A 84 -6.92 9.42 -1.61
N LEU A 85 -5.72 9.97 -1.84
CA LEU A 85 -4.60 9.22 -2.39
C LEU A 85 -4.12 8.10 -1.45
N LEU A 86 -4.15 8.35 -0.14
CA LEU A 86 -3.62 7.43 0.86
C LEU A 86 -4.66 6.44 1.38
N VAL A 87 -5.96 6.76 1.30
CA VAL A 87 -7.03 5.95 1.92
C VAL A 87 -7.83 5.16 0.90
N ALA A 88 -8.09 5.71 -0.31
CA ALA A 88 -8.96 5.07 -1.29
C ALA A 88 -8.46 3.68 -1.70
N VAL A 89 -7.17 3.55 -1.96
CA VAL A 89 -6.56 2.27 -2.39
C VAL A 89 -6.64 1.21 -1.27
N PRO A 90 -6.17 1.47 -0.03
CA PRO A 90 -6.30 0.49 1.05
C PRO A 90 -7.74 0.04 1.32
N VAL A 91 -8.70 0.95 1.28
CA VAL A 91 -10.13 0.60 1.45
C VAL A 91 -10.60 -0.32 0.33
N LEU A 92 -10.31 0.02 -0.93
CA LEU A 92 -10.66 -0.81 -2.08
C LEU A 92 -10.06 -2.21 -1.95
N ILE A 93 -8.83 -2.32 -1.50
CA ILE A 93 -8.15 -3.62 -1.35
C ILE A 93 -8.67 -4.41 -0.15
N SER A 94 -9.05 -3.75 0.94
CA SER A 94 -9.72 -4.41 2.06
C SER A 94 -11.03 -5.08 1.59
N LEU A 95 -11.85 -4.37 0.80
CA LEU A 95 -13.05 -4.93 0.18
C LEU A 95 -12.71 -6.05 -0.82
N GLY A 96 -11.61 -5.91 -1.56
CA GLY A 96 -11.10 -6.93 -2.47
C GLY A 96 -10.75 -8.24 -1.76
N PHE A 97 -10.10 -8.18 -0.59
CA PHE A 97 -9.83 -9.36 0.23
C PHE A 97 -11.11 -10.02 0.74
N VAL A 98 -12.09 -9.23 1.17
CA VAL A 98 -13.40 -9.76 1.57
C VAL A 98 -14.06 -10.46 0.37
N TRP A 99 -14.03 -9.86 -0.82
CA TRP A 99 -14.54 -10.50 -2.02
C TRP A 99 -13.83 -11.82 -2.33
N MET A 100 -12.49 -11.87 -2.24
CA MET A 100 -11.71 -13.09 -2.42
C MET A 100 -12.06 -14.18 -1.39
N ALA A 101 -12.43 -13.82 -0.16
CA ALA A 101 -12.86 -14.77 0.87
C ALA A 101 -14.15 -15.51 0.48
N PHE A 102 -15.08 -14.83 -0.22
CA PHE A 102 -16.33 -15.42 -0.70
C PHE A 102 -16.21 -16.07 -2.09
N SER A 103 -15.29 -15.61 -2.91
CA SER A 103 -15.12 -16.06 -4.30
C SER A 103 -13.64 -16.27 -4.62
N PRO A 104 -13.03 -17.39 -4.17
CA PRO A 104 -11.61 -17.66 -4.36
C PRO A 104 -11.28 -18.16 -5.77
N VAL A 105 -11.61 -17.36 -6.79
CA VAL A 105 -11.35 -17.67 -8.20
C VAL A 105 -10.22 -16.79 -8.76
N PHE A 106 -9.49 -17.31 -9.75
CA PHE A 106 -8.39 -16.60 -10.40
C PHE A 106 -8.76 -15.19 -10.87
N ALA A 107 -9.96 -15.04 -11.48
CA ALA A 107 -10.40 -13.73 -12.00
C ALA A 107 -10.48 -12.67 -10.91
N VAL A 108 -11.00 -12.99 -9.71
CA VAL A 108 -11.10 -12.06 -8.58
C VAL A 108 -9.71 -11.72 -8.06
N ALA A 109 -8.83 -12.71 -7.88
CA ALA A 109 -7.45 -12.47 -7.45
C ALA A 109 -6.68 -11.56 -8.44
N ALA A 110 -6.87 -11.79 -9.75
CA ALA A 110 -6.25 -10.97 -10.80
C ALA A 110 -6.78 -9.52 -10.76
N VAL A 111 -8.11 -9.33 -10.69
CA VAL A 111 -8.72 -7.98 -10.63
C VAL A 111 -8.26 -7.21 -9.39
N VAL A 112 -8.29 -7.82 -8.21
CA VAL A 112 -7.86 -7.18 -6.96
C VAL A 112 -6.37 -6.81 -7.02
N THR A 113 -5.52 -7.70 -7.55
CA THR A 113 -4.09 -7.43 -7.70
C THR A 113 -3.81 -6.30 -8.70
N VAL A 114 -4.48 -6.30 -9.85
CA VAL A 114 -4.37 -5.24 -10.86
C VAL A 114 -4.81 -3.91 -10.28
N ALA A 115 -5.97 -3.85 -9.64
CA ALA A 115 -6.50 -2.63 -9.00
C ALA A 115 -5.54 -2.10 -7.92
N ARG A 116 -4.98 -2.98 -7.09
CA ARG A 116 -3.97 -2.60 -6.09
C ARG A 116 -2.72 -2.00 -6.73
N ARG A 117 -2.14 -2.67 -7.73
CA ARG A 117 -0.91 -2.21 -8.38
C ARG A 117 -1.10 -0.88 -9.10
N ILE A 118 -2.22 -0.70 -9.81
CA ILE A 118 -2.57 0.58 -10.45
C ILE A 118 -2.74 1.68 -9.39
N GLY A 119 -3.46 1.39 -8.31
CA GLY A 119 -3.68 2.33 -7.22
C GLY A 119 -2.39 2.70 -6.48
N GLU A 120 -1.53 1.71 -6.21
CA GLU A 120 -0.23 1.95 -5.56
C GLU A 120 0.66 2.86 -6.42
N TYR A 121 0.87 2.50 -7.68
CA TYR A 121 1.75 3.28 -8.58
C TYR A 121 1.14 4.62 -8.97
N GLY A 122 -0.17 4.66 -9.20
CA GLY A 122 -0.86 5.85 -9.69
C GLY A 122 -1.26 6.86 -8.62
N LEU A 123 -1.53 6.41 -7.39
CA LEU A 123 -2.07 7.25 -6.31
C LEU A 123 -1.22 7.24 -5.05
N VAL A 124 -0.90 6.06 -4.51
CA VAL A 124 -0.22 5.95 -3.21
C VAL A 124 1.21 6.47 -3.26
N ARG A 125 1.96 6.19 -4.33
CA ARG A 125 3.34 6.70 -4.49
C ARG A 125 3.39 8.22 -4.57
N PRO A 126 2.62 8.91 -5.42
CA PRO A 126 2.55 10.37 -5.40
C PRO A 126 2.09 10.93 -4.06
N GLY A 127 1.07 10.32 -3.43
CA GLY A 127 0.60 10.71 -2.10
C GLY A 127 1.70 10.62 -1.04
N ARG A 128 2.52 9.57 -1.09
CA ARG A 128 3.66 9.37 -0.19
C ARG A 128 4.76 10.42 -0.39
N GLU A 129 5.04 10.81 -1.63
CA GLU A 129 5.97 11.91 -1.91
C GLU A 129 5.47 13.26 -1.35
N MET A 130 4.15 13.49 -1.40
CA MET A 130 3.54 14.67 -0.77
C MET A 130 3.65 14.65 0.77
N LEU A 131 3.58 13.47 1.43
CA LEU A 131 3.83 13.37 2.87
C LEU A 131 5.24 13.84 3.25
N ASN A 132 6.21 13.62 2.37
CA ASN A 132 7.60 14.01 2.61
C ASN A 132 7.85 15.51 2.41
N SER A 133 6.90 16.29 1.88
CA SER A 133 7.08 17.72 1.61
C SER A 133 7.17 18.58 2.87
N VAL A 134 6.57 18.12 3.98
CA VAL A 134 6.62 18.82 5.27
C VAL A 134 7.82 18.43 6.15
N LEU A 135 8.67 17.50 5.67
CA LEU A 135 9.89 17.09 6.38
C LEU A 135 11.10 17.93 5.96
N SER A 136 12.02 18.17 6.89
CA SER A 136 13.29 18.83 6.58
C SER A 136 14.15 17.95 5.64
N PRO A 137 15.06 18.55 4.82
CA PRO A 137 15.90 17.79 3.89
C PRO A 137 16.72 16.68 4.57
N GLU A 138 17.24 16.92 5.78
CA GLU A 138 18.02 15.95 6.54
C GLU A 138 17.18 14.77 7.04
N GLU A 139 15.98 15.06 7.58
CA GLU A 139 15.03 14.05 8.03
C GLU A 139 14.53 13.20 6.84
N LYS A 140 14.24 13.86 5.73
CA LYS A 140 13.83 13.20 4.48
C LYS A 140 14.88 12.20 3.99
N TYR A 141 16.17 12.56 4.01
CA TYR A 141 17.23 11.69 3.50
C TYR A 141 17.47 10.48 4.41
N LYS A 142 17.56 10.70 5.73
CA LYS A 142 17.78 9.64 6.73
C LYS A 142 16.57 8.70 6.81
N ALA A 143 15.34 9.27 6.84
CA ALA A 143 14.12 8.49 6.89
C ALA A 143 13.90 7.69 5.61
N LYS A 144 14.09 8.28 4.43
CA LYS A 144 13.85 7.64 3.14
C LYS A 144 14.73 6.40 2.95
N SER A 145 16.03 6.49 3.22
CA SER A 145 16.95 5.36 3.09
C SER A 145 16.61 4.22 4.05
N PHE A 146 16.32 4.53 5.33
CA PHE A 146 15.92 3.53 6.32
C PHE A 146 14.58 2.89 6.01
N ILE A 147 13.58 3.69 5.63
CA ILE A 147 12.23 3.25 5.32
C ILE A 147 12.23 2.36 4.08
N ASP A 148 12.84 2.80 2.98
CA ASP A 148 12.82 2.07 1.71
C ASP A 148 13.68 0.78 1.76
N THR A 149 14.73 0.74 2.58
CA THR A 149 15.62 -0.42 2.65
C THR A 149 15.21 -1.41 3.75
N VAL A 150 15.02 -0.93 4.98
CA VAL A 150 14.82 -1.80 6.15
C VAL A 150 13.35 -2.15 6.32
N LEU A 151 12.46 -1.14 6.29
CA LEU A 151 11.04 -1.35 6.56
C LEU A 151 10.33 -2.05 5.40
N TYR A 152 10.63 -1.71 4.16
CA TYR A 152 9.99 -2.36 3.00
C TYR A 152 10.43 -3.82 2.89
N ARG A 153 11.73 -4.11 2.90
CA ARG A 153 12.26 -5.48 2.83
C ARG A 153 11.94 -6.30 4.07
N GLY A 154 12.05 -5.70 5.25
CA GLY A 154 11.68 -6.35 6.51
C GLY A 154 10.18 -6.65 6.59
N GLY A 155 9.33 -5.73 6.11
CA GLY A 155 7.89 -5.91 6.00
C GLY A 155 7.53 -7.06 5.05
N ASP A 156 8.15 -7.13 3.88
CA ASP A 156 7.94 -8.24 2.93
C ASP A 156 8.35 -9.59 3.54
N ALA A 157 9.52 -9.68 4.16
CA ALA A 157 9.99 -10.91 4.79
C ALA A 157 9.08 -11.36 5.94
N ALA A 158 8.72 -10.45 6.85
CA ALA A 158 7.82 -10.74 7.97
C ALA A 158 6.44 -11.19 7.48
N SER A 159 5.91 -10.55 6.44
CA SER A 159 4.62 -10.89 5.84
C SER A 159 4.64 -12.23 5.14
N ALA A 160 5.75 -12.59 4.48
CA ALA A 160 5.93 -13.91 3.87
C ALA A 160 5.93 -15.02 4.93
N TRP A 161 6.62 -14.81 6.07
CA TRP A 161 6.61 -15.74 7.20
C TRP A 161 5.21 -15.86 7.82
N LEU A 162 4.55 -14.74 8.05
CA LEU A 162 3.17 -14.73 8.58
C LEU A 162 2.21 -15.48 7.66
N LYS A 163 2.27 -15.19 6.36
CA LYS A 163 1.45 -15.88 5.36
C LYS A 163 1.71 -17.38 5.35
N ARG A 164 2.97 -17.78 5.35
CA ARG A 164 3.35 -19.21 5.40
C ARG A 164 2.84 -19.90 6.66
N SER A 165 2.92 -19.23 7.81
CA SER A 165 2.40 -19.77 9.08
C SER A 165 0.87 -19.95 9.02
N LEU A 166 0.14 -18.98 8.45
CA LEU A 166 -1.31 -19.08 8.27
C LEU A 166 -1.68 -20.21 7.29
N ASP A 167 -0.92 -20.41 6.22
CA ASP A 167 -1.15 -21.47 5.26
C ASP A 167 -0.93 -22.87 5.86
N VAL A 168 0.06 -23.02 6.76
CA VAL A 168 0.32 -24.28 7.47
C VAL A 168 -0.79 -24.60 8.48
N LEU A 169 -1.34 -23.56 9.14
CA LEU A 169 -2.38 -23.74 10.17
C LEU A 169 -3.77 -23.98 9.61
N GLY A 170 -4.07 -23.55 8.38
CA GLY A 170 -5.46 -23.55 7.90
C GLY A 170 -5.68 -23.84 6.41
N GLY A 171 -4.66 -24.11 5.62
CA GLY A 171 -4.82 -24.31 4.17
C GLY A 171 -5.39 -23.06 3.47
N HIS A 172 -6.29 -23.24 2.50
CA HIS A 172 -7.01 -22.14 1.82
C HIS A 172 -8.09 -21.53 2.71
N SER A 173 -7.71 -21.06 3.89
CA SER A 173 -8.66 -20.61 4.88
C SER A 173 -9.19 -19.22 4.53
N PRO A 174 -10.53 -19.00 4.55
CA PRO A 174 -11.13 -17.66 4.57
C PRO A 174 -10.51 -16.75 5.63
N LEU A 175 -9.94 -17.32 6.70
CA LEU A 175 -9.24 -16.60 7.76
C LEU A 175 -7.99 -15.87 7.25
N ALA A 176 -7.24 -16.44 6.29
CA ALA A 176 -6.09 -15.76 5.70
C ALA A 176 -6.52 -14.52 4.87
N MET A 177 -7.64 -14.62 4.16
CA MET A 177 -8.22 -13.49 3.41
C MET A 177 -8.75 -12.41 4.37
N LEU A 178 -9.43 -12.80 5.44
CA LEU A 178 -9.86 -11.86 6.48
C LEU A 178 -8.68 -11.19 7.19
N GLY A 179 -7.57 -11.92 7.39
CA GLY A 179 -6.31 -11.35 7.87
C GLY A 179 -5.77 -10.28 6.93
N GLY A 180 -5.76 -10.54 5.61
CA GLY A 180 -5.41 -9.57 4.58
C GLY A 180 -6.33 -8.35 4.57
N ALA A 181 -7.63 -8.55 4.75
CA ALA A 181 -8.61 -7.47 4.87
C ALA A 181 -8.35 -6.59 6.10
N ALA A 182 -8.05 -7.20 7.26
CA ALA A 182 -7.72 -6.49 8.49
C ALA A 182 -6.43 -5.66 8.35
N ILE A 183 -5.37 -6.23 7.75
CA ILE A 183 -4.12 -5.52 7.46
C ILE A 183 -4.37 -4.32 6.54
N SER A 184 -5.19 -4.50 5.49
CA SER A 184 -5.54 -3.43 4.56
C SER A 184 -6.42 -2.35 5.19
N ALA A 185 -7.31 -2.71 6.13
CA ALA A 185 -8.09 -1.75 6.90
C ALA A 185 -7.21 -0.93 7.85
N LEU A 186 -6.23 -1.55 8.52
CA LEU A 186 -5.23 -0.84 9.33
C LEU A 186 -4.37 0.08 8.45
N TRP A 187 -4.02 -0.33 7.24
CA TRP A 187 -3.33 0.51 6.27
C TRP A 187 -4.17 1.74 5.91
N ALA A 188 -5.48 1.59 5.67
CA ALA A 188 -6.40 2.71 5.43
C ALA A 188 -6.46 3.67 6.63
N ALA A 189 -6.58 3.15 7.85
CA ALA A 189 -6.61 3.94 9.08
C ALA A 189 -5.31 4.74 9.27
N THR A 190 -4.15 4.10 9.02
CA THR A 190 -2.84 4.77 9.08
C THR A 190 -2.73 5.86 8.02
N GLY A 191 -3.22 5.62 6.79
CA GLY A 191 -3.26 6.62 5.72
C GLY A 191 -4.12 7.83 6.09
N PHE A 192 -5.26 7.61 6.70
CA PHE A 192 -6.14 8.68 7.18
C PHE A 192 -5.47 9.51 8.29
N PHE A 193 -4.85 8.85 9.27
CA PHE A 193 -4.09 9.51 10.33
C PHE A 193 -2.97 10.39 9.76
N LEU A 194 -2.18 9.88 8.83
CA LEU A 194 -1.10 10.61 8.19
C LEU A 194 -1.60 11.83 7.41
N ALA A 195 -2.68 11.68 6.65
CA ALA A 195 -3.26 12.77 5.88
C ALA A 195 -3.83 13.88 6.78
N ARG A 196 -4.40 13.52 7.93
CA ARG A 196 -4.85 14.49 8.93
C ARG A 196 -3.68 15.23 9.55
N ARG A 197 -2.66 14.50 9.99
CA ARG A 197 -1.47 15.07 10.63
C ARG A 197 -0.68 15.98 9.68
N HIS A 198 -0.57 15.59 8.41
CA HIS A 198 0.05 16.42 7.38
C HIS A 198 -0.65 17.77 7.25
N ARG A 199 -1.99 17.81 7.24
CA ARG A 199 -2.76 19.06 7.17
C ARG A 199 -2.52 19.96 8.39
N GLU A 200 -2.46 19.38 9.59
CA GLU A 200 -2.17 20.12 10.82
C GLU A 200 -0.76 20.74 10.80
N MET A 201 0.22 20.04 10.24
CA MET A 201 1.59 20.54 10.14
C MET A 201 1.77 21.59 9.05
N ALA A 202 1.12 21.41 7.89
CA ALA A 202 1.15 22.38 6.79
C ALA A 202 0.52 23.71 7.19
N GLY A 203 -0.65 23.70 7.86
CA GLY A 203 -1.30 24.93 8.35
C GLY A 203 -0.47 25.73 9.33
N ARG A 204 0.40 25.10 10.14
CA ARG A 204 1.31 25.79 11.05
C ARG A 204 2.51 26.46 10.37
N GLN A 205 2.89 25.98 9.18
CA GLN A 205 3.97 26.58 8.40
C GLN A 205 3.53 27.83 7.65
N ASP A 206 2.23 27.98 7.38
CA ASP A 206 1.66 29.17 6.74
C ASP A 206 1.39 30.32 7.74
N GLU A 207 1.42 30.05 9.06
CA GLU A 207 1.21 31.04 10.12
C GLU A 207 2.53 31.64 10.69
N ASP A 208 3.70 31.07 10.37
CA ASP A 208 5.05 31.53 10.78
C ASP A 208 5.76 32.29 9.64
#